data_beb9cd3de979f8f3e903cd1bcbaee1b3
#
_entry.id   beb9cd3de979f8f3e903cd1bcbaee1b3
#
_cell.length_a   1.000
_cell.length_b   1.000
_cell.length_c   1.000
_cell.angle_alpha   90.00
_cell.angle_beta   90.00
_cell.angle_gamma   90.00
#
_symmetry.space_group_name_H-M   'P 1'
#
loop_
_entity.id
_entity.type
_entity.pdbx_description
1 polymer ?
#
loop_
_entity_poly.entity_id
_entity_poly.type
_entity_poly.pdbx_seq_one_letter_code
_entity_poly.pdbx_strand_id
1 'polypeptide(L)'
;MLKKVLPLLALFALPAFAKPVLTVYTYDSFSADWGPGPVVKKAFEADCNCELKFVALEDGVSLLNRLRMEGKNSKADVVLGLDNNLLDAASQTKLFAKSGVAADAVNVPGGWKNDTFVP
;
A
#
# COMPACT_ATOMS: atom_id res chain seq x y z
N MET A 1 23.18 -52.39 -26.81
CA MET A 1 23.57 -51.05 -26.43
C MET A 1 22.39 -50.30 -25.90
N LEU A 2 22.32 -50.22 -24.63
CA LEU A 2 21.30 -49.48 -23.93
C LEU A 2 21.55 -47.98 -24.09
N LYS A 3 20.87 -47.39 -25.04
CA LYS A 3 20.70 -45.94 -24.98
C LYS A 3 19.83 -45.64 -23.77
N LYS A 4 20.46 -45.27 -22.68
CA LYS A 4 19.75 -44.58 -21.65
C LYS A 4 19.21 -43.28 -22.23
N VAL A 5 17.99 -43.33 -22.67
CA VAL A 5 17.22 -42.13 -22.83
C VAL A 5 17.02 -41.62 -21.41
N LEU A 6 17.88 -40.74 -20.99
CA LEU A 6 17.57 -39.87 -19.86
C LEU A 6 16.22 -39.24 -20.18
N PRO A 7 15.18 -39.53 -19.41
CA PRO A 7 14.02 -38.68 -19.51
C PRO A 7 14.54 -37.28 -19.29
N LEU A 8 14.36 -36.44 -20.28
CA LEU A 8 14.44 -35.03 -20.10
C LEU A 8 13.43 -34.75 -19.00
N LEU A 9 13.88 -34.74 -17.77
CA LEU A 9 13.21 -34.03 -16.75
C LEU A 9 13.28 -32.57 -17.20
N ALA A 10 12.33 -32.22 -18.04
CA ALA A 10 11.96 -30.84 -18.17
C ALA A 10 11.55 -30.43 -16.77
N LEU A 11 12.47 -29.93 -16.03
CA LEU A 11 12.20 -29.11 -14.90
C LEU A 11 11.40 -27.94 -15.45
N PHE A 12 10.09 -28.14 -15.53
CA PHE A 12 9.19 -27.03 -15.56
C PHE A 12 9.36 -26.34 -14.19
N ALA A 13 10.34 -25.46 -14.13
CA ALA A 13 10.30 -24.43 -13.15
C ALA A 13 8.99 -23.71 -13.41
N LEU A 14 7.95 -24.10 -12.70
CA LEU A 14 6.77 -23.28 -12.56
C LEU A 14 7.29 -21.89 -12.22
N PRO A 15 6.96 -20.86 -13.02
CA PRO A 15 7.32 -19.52 -12.64
C PRO A 15 6.79 -19.32 -11.22
N ALA A 16 7.69 -19.18 -10.26
CA ALA A 16 7.33 -18.78 -8.94
C ALA A 16 6.75 -17.38 -9.10
N PHE A 17 5.43 -17.28 -9.20
CA PHE A 17 4.76 -16.00 -9.13
C PHE A 17 5.03 -15.45 -7.74
N ALA A 18 5.97 -14.52 -7.66
CA ALA A 18 6.12 -13.72 -6.47
C ALA A 18 4.77 -13.08 -6.19
N LYS A 19 4.35 -13.12 -4.93
CA LYS A 19 3.13 -12.42 -4.52
C LYS A 19 3.25 -10.95 -4.89
N PRO A 20 2.16 -10.33 -5.37
CA PRO A 20 2.15 -8.88 -5.56
C PRO A 20 2.49 -8.17 -4.25
N VAL A 21 3.26 -7.11 -4.33
CA VAL A 21 3.60 -6.27 -3.18
C VAL A 21 2.81 -4.97 -3.27
N LEU A 22 2.04 -4.69 -2.24
CA LEU A 22 1.37 -3.40 -2.06
C LEU A 22 2.21 -2.56 -1.11
N THR A 23 2.70 -1.42 -1.58
CA THR A 23 3.52 -0.52 -0.79
C THR A 23 2.66 0.59 -0.19
N VAL A 24 2.65 0.68 1.13
CA VAL A 24 1.90 1.70 1.87
C VAL A 24 2.88 2.65 2.55
N TYR A 25 2.82 3.90 2.17
CA TYR A 25 3.54 4.95 2.88
C TYR A 25 2.70 5.43 4.05
N THR A 26 3.29 5.42 5.22
CA THR A 26 2.60 5.79 6.45
C THR A 26 3.56 6.46 7.44
N TYR A 27 3.17 6.59 8.68
CA TYR A 27 3.98 7.19 9.73
C TYR A 27 4.40 6.14 10.77
N ASP A 28 5.49 6.42 11.47
CA ASP A 28 6.17 5.45 12.33
C ASP A 28 5.25 4.78 13.35
N SER A 29 4.41 5.56 14.02
CA SER A 29 3.54 5.01 15.06
C SER A 29 2.44 4.11 14.54
N PHE A 30 2.06 4.22 13.27
CA PHE A 30 1.11 3.28 12.67
C PHE A 30 1.74 1.91 12.47
N SER A 31 2.95 1.87 11.94
CA SER A 31 3.63 0.62 11.58
C SER A 31 4.47 0.02 12.72
N ALA A 32 4.61 0.70 13.83
CA ALA A 32 5.34 0.19 15.00
C ALA A 32 4.71 -1.10 15.53
N ASP A 33 5.50 -1.91 16.21
CA ASP A 33 5.04 -3.20 16.76
C ASP A 33 3.83 -3.05 17.68
N TRP A 34 3.74 -1.95 18.39
CA TRP A 34 2.63 -1.62 19.28
C TRP A 34 1.49 -0.86 18.59
N GLY A 35 1.66 -0.45 17.36
CA GLY A 35 0.65 0.25 16.58
C GLY A 35 -0.30 -0.70 15.85
N PRO A 36 -1.27 -0.15 15.10
CA PRO A 36 -2.27 -0.97 14.41
C PRO A 36 -1.73 -1.66 13.15
N GLY A 37 -0.59 -1.21 12.61
CA GLY A 37 -0.07 -1.69 11.34
C GLY A 37 0.13 -3.19 11.26
N PRO A 38 0.78 -3.85 12.23
CA PRO A 38 1.00 -5.31 12.17
C PRO A 38 -0.29 -6.12 12.11
N VAL A 39 -1.32 -5.70 12.82
CA VAL A 39 -2.63 -6.38 12.81
C VAL A 39 -3.33 -6.18 11.47
N VAL A 40 -3.32 -4.96 10.96
CA VAL A 40 -3.88 -4.64 9.63
C VAL A 40 -3.15 -5.42 8.54
N LYS A 41 -1.83 -5.44 8.57
CA LYS A 41 -1.00 -6.19 7.62
C LYS A 41 -1.40 -7.66 7.59
N LYS A 42 -1.47 -8.29 8.74
CA LYS A 42 -1.81 -9.72 8.85
C LYS A 42 -3.19 -10.02 8.28
N ALA A 43 -4.18 -9.23 8.65
CA ALA A 43 -5.56 -9.41 8.19
C ALA A 43 -5.69 -9.18 6.68
N PHE A 44 -5.06 -8.13 6.18
CA PHE A 44 -5.11 -7.80 4.76
C PHE A 44 -4.40 -8.82 3.89
N GLU A 45 -3.21 -9.27 4.30
CA GLU A 45 -2.45 -10.29 3.56
C GLU A 45 -3.18 -11.62 3.49
N ALA A 46 -3.97 -11.96 4.50
CA ALA A 46 -4.79 -13.16 4.49
C ALA A 46 -5.89 -13.11 3.41
N ASP A 47 -6.42 -11.91 3.14
CA ASP A 47 -7.51 -11.72 2.18
C ASP A 47 -7.01 -11.49 0.75
N CYS A 48 -5.93 -10.74 0.58
CA CYS A 48 -5.49 -10.30 -0.74
C CYS A 48 -4.56 -11.29 -1.46
N ASN A 49 -4.03 -12.28 -0.77
CA ASN A 49 -2.94 -13.13 -1.28
C ASN A 49 -1.78 -12.29 -1.83
N CYS A 50 -1.43 -11.24 -1.13
CA CYS A 50 -0.39 -10.28 -1.47
C CYS A 50 0.51 -10.03 -0.25
N GLU A 51 1.59 -9.30 -0.47
CA GLU A 51 2.46 -8.79 0.58
C GLU A 51 2.19 -7.30 0.79
N LEU A 52 1.94 -6.89 2.02
CA LEU A 52 1.79 -5.50 2.41
C LEU A 52 3.12 -4.99 2.96
N LYS A 53 3.68 -3.97 2.33
CA LYS A 53 4.95 -3.37 2.76
C LYS A 53 4.70 -1.95 3.25
N PHE A 54 5.07 -1.69 4.51
CA PHE A 54 5.04 -0.34 5.04
C PHE A 54 6.37 0.37 4.82
N VAL A 55 6.28 1.61 4.36
CA VAL A 55 7.39 2.57 4.38
C VAL A 55 6.98 3.67 5.34
N ALA A 56 7.64 3.74 6.49
CA ALA A 56 7.25 4.62 7.56
C ALA A 56 8.10 5.89 7.58
N LEU A 57 7.43 7.02 7.63
CA LEU A 57 8.03 8.33 7.81
C LEU A 57 7.74 8.81 9.23
N GLU A 58 8.36 9.90 9.65
CA GLU A 58 8.21 10.40 11.01
C GLU A 58 6.76 10.84 11.32
N ASP A 59 6.13 11.54 10.37
CA ASP A 59 4.79 12.09 10.53
C ASP A 59 4.13 12.35 9.18
N GLY A 60 2.91 12.89 9.20
CA GLY A 60 2.16 13.20 7.98
C GLY A 60 2.79 14.28 7.12
N VAL A 61 3.45 15.25 7.72
CA VAL A 61 4.15 16.32 6.98
C VAL A 61 5.34 15.74 6.23
N SER A 62 6.14 14.93 6.90
CA SER A 62 7.28 14.23 6.28
C SER A 62 6.80 13.29 5.16
N LEU A 63 5.68 12.62 5.37
CA LEU A 63 5.04 11.76 4.39
C LEU A 63 4.67 12.54 3.13
N LEU A 64 4.01 13.67 3.26
CA LEU A 64 3.63 14.50 2.13
C LEU A 64 4.86 15.07 1.40
N ASN A 65 5.87 15.51 2.15
CA ASN A 65 7.11 16.02 1.56
C ASN A 65 7.85 14.92 0.78
N ARG A 66 7.86 13.70 1.28
CA ARG A 66 8.44 12.56 0.57
C ARG A 66 7.75 12.32 -0.78
N LEU A 67 6.43 12.37 -0.78
CA LEU A 67 5.64 12.22 -2.01
C LEU A 67 5.90 13.33 -3.01
N ARG A 68 6.03 14.57 -2.54
CA ARG A 68 6.38 15.70 -3.39
C ARG A 68 7.75 15.53 -4.04
N MET A 69 8.72 15.05 -3.28
CA MET A 69 10.08 14.81 -3.78
C MET A 69 10.12 13.71 -4.82
N GLU A 70 9.37 12.66 -4.62
CA GLU A 70 9.31 11.51 -5.54
C GLU A 70 8.45 11.80 -6.77
N GLY A 71 7.39 12.57 -6.59
CA GLY A 71 6.45 12.89 -7.65
C GLY A 71 5.85 11.64 -8.29
N LYS A 72 5.77 11.61 -9.60
CA LYS A 72 5.22 10.49 -10.36
C LYS A 72 6.10 9.22 -10.30
N ASN A 73 7.30 9.32 -9.79
CA ASN A 73 8.22 8.20 -9.62
C ASN A 73 8.04 7.50 -8.27
N SER A 74 7.10 7.95 -7.45
CA SER A 74 6.84 7.33 -6.15
C SER A 74 6.49 5.87 -6.29
N LYS A 75 6.97 5.06 -5.35
CA LYS A 75 6.66 3.64 -5.24
C LYS A 75 5.45 3.37 -4.35
N ALA A 76 4.84 4.41 -3.78
CA ALA A 76 3.66 4.26 -2.95
C ALA A 76 2.44 3.86 -3.79
N ASP A 77 1.79 2.79 -3.38
CA ASP A 77 0.48 2.41 -3.91
C ASP A 77 -0.64 3.04 -3.09
N VAL A 78 -0.43 3.13 -1.79
CA VAL A 78 -1.37 3.71 -0.83
C VAL A 78 -0.63 4.63 0.11
N VAL A 79 -1.26 5.72 0.48
CA VAL A 79 -0.75 6.66 1.49
C VAL A 79 -1.75 6.72 2.63
N LEU A 80 -1.26 6.47 3.84
CA LEU A 80 -2.06 6.45 5.04
C LEU A 80 -1.46 7.36 6.10
N GLY A 81 -2.23 8.33 6.57
CA GLY A 81 -1.79 9.19 7.67
C GLY A 81 -1.69 10.68 7.34
N LEU A 82 -2.35 11.12 6.28
CA LEU A 82 -2.54 12.53 6.03
C LEU A 82 -3.75 13.02 6.83
N ASP A 83 -3.54 14.00 7.68
CA ASP A 83 -4.65 14.58 8.42
C ASP A 83 -5.42 15.63 7.62
N ASN A 84 -6.51 16.13 8.17
CA ASN A 84 -7.38 17.09 7.48
C ASN A 84 -6.65 18.39 7.12
N ASN A 85 -5.65 18.78 7.89
CA ASN A 85 -4.88 19.99 7.62
C ASN A 85 -3.97 19.86 6.40
N LEU A 86 -3.66 18.64 6.00
CA LEU A 86 -2.79 18.34 4.86
C LEU A 86 -3.55 18.03 3.57
N LEU A 87 -4.86 17.84 3.62
CA LEU A 87 -5.64 17.39 2.46
C LEU A 87 -5.58 18.37 1.30
N ASP A 88 -5.65 19.65 1.56
CA ASP A 88 -5.55 20.69 0.53
C ASP A 88 -4.20 20.64 -0.18
N ALA A 89 -3.12 20.61 0.59
CA ALA A 89 -1.76 20.52 0.05
C ALA A 89 -1.55 19.20 -0.71
N ALA A 90 -2.11 18.11 -0.20
CA ALA A 90 -2.06 16.81 -0.86
C ALA A 90 -2.81 16.84 -2.20
N SER A 91 -4.00 17.41 -2.24
CA SER A 91 -4.79 17.56 -3.47
C SER A 91 -4.05 18.35 -4.54
N GLN A 92 -3.35 19.41 -4.14
CA GLN A 92 -2.61 20.26 -5.06
C GLN A 92 -1.43 19.56 -5.73
N THR A 93 -0.94 18.49 -5.16
CA THR A 93 0.14 17.68 -5.77
C THR A 93 -0.33 16.98 -7.04
N LYS A 94 -1.61 16.69 -7.16
CA LYS A 94 -2.22 15.91 -8.25
C LYS A 94 -1.62 14.51 -8.39
N LEU A 95 -1.10 13.97 -7.30
CA LEU A 95 -0.51 12.61 -7.26
C LEU A 95 -1.52 11.54 -6.87
N PHE A 96 -2.68 11.92 -6.37
CA PHE A 96 -3.67 10.99 -5.83
C PHE A 96 -4.81 10.75 -6.82
N ALA A 97 -5.15 9.47 -6.99
CA ALA A 97 -6.31 9.06 -7.77
C ALA A 97 -7.56 8.95 -6.90
N LYS A 98 -8.71 8.92 -7.54
CA LYS A 98 -9.96 8.60 -6.83
C LYS A 98 -9.86 7.23 -6.17
N SER A 99 -10.30 7.14 -4.91
CA SER A 99 -10.15 5.90 -4.14
C SER A 99 -11.05 4.78 -4.64
N GLY A 100 -12.19 5.09 -5.20
CA GLY A 100 -13.20 4.09 -5.56
C GLY A 100 -13.85 3.43 -4.34
N VAL A 101 -13.57 3.90 -3.14
CA VAL A 101 -14.06 3.33 -1.88
C VAL A 101 -15.23 4.17 -1.37
N ALA A 102 -16.32 3.48 -0.99
CA ALA A 102 -17.43 4.13 -0.33
C ALA A 102 -17.10 4.43 1.14
N ALA A 103 -17.26 5.69 1.55
CA ALA A 103 -17.00 6.10 2.92
C ALA A 103 -18.16 5.81 3.88
N ASP A 104 -19.24 5.20 3.41
CA ASP A 104 -20.46 4.96 4.17
C ASP A 104 -20.29 4.02 5.36
N ALA A 105 -19.25 3.20 5.34
CA ALA A 105 -18.93 2.26 6.42
C ALA A 105 -18.37 2.96 7.67
N VAL A 106 -17.98 4.22 7.54
CA VAL A 106 -17.37 5.00 8.63
C VAL A 106 -18.28 6.18 8.98
N ASN A 107 -18.62 6.28 10.25
CA ASN A 107 -19.41 7.40 10.74
C ASN A 107 -18.49 8.61 11.01
N VAL A 108 -18.52 9.56 10.07
CA VAL A 108 -17.72 10.78 10.18
C VAL A 108 -18.65 11.92 10.62
N PRO A 109 -18.37 12.61 11.72
CA PRO A 109 -19.12 13.78 12.13
C PRO A 109 -19.15 14.83 11.00
N GLY A 110 -20.36 15.27 10.61
CA GLY A 110 -20.55 16.19 9.48
C GLY A 110 -20.51 15.54 8.11
N GLY A 111 -20.30 14.22 8.02
CA GLY A 111 -20.21 13.48 6.76
C GLY A 111 -18.86 13.58 6.09
N TRP A 112 -18.74 12.87 4.99
CA TRP A 112 -17.51 12.84 4.17
C TRP A 112 -17.87 12.94 2.70
N LYS A 113 -17.32 13.92 2.01
CA LYS A 113 -17.67 14.19 0.60
C LYS A 113 -16.47 14.08 -0.36
N ASN A 114 -15.30 13.73 0.12
CA ASN A 114 -14.11 13.60 -0.71
C ASN A 114 -14.07 12.21 -1.36
N ASP A 115 -13.87 12.15 -2.67
CA ASP A 115 -13.80 10.88 -3.40
C ASP A 115 -12.37 10.40 -3.65
N THR A 116 -11.38 11.22 -3.37
CA THR A 116 -9.96 10.88 -3.48
C THR A 116 -9.42 10.36 -2.15
N PHE A 117 -9.69 11.08 -1.08
CA PHE A 117 -9.24 10.72 0.26
C PHE A 117 -10.35 10.03 1.05
N VAL A 118 -9.98 9.00 1.77
CA VAL A 118 -10.89 8.19 2.59
C VAL A 118 -10.63 8.52 4.06
N PRO A 119 -11.66 8.66 4.90
CA PRO A 119 -11.48 8.95 6.32
C PRO A 119 -10.87 7.79 7.09
#